data_5f1c0b762a9536d9500ddb20284e5788
#
_entry.id   5f1c0b762a9536d9500ddb20284e5788
#
_cell.length_a   1.000
_cell.length_b   1.000
_cell.length_c   1.000
_cell.angle_alpha   90.00
_cell.angle_beta   90.00
_cell.angle_gamma   90.00
#
_symmetry.space_group_name_H-M   'P 1'
#
loop_
_entity.id
_entity.type
_entity.pdbx_description
1 polymer ?
#
loop_
_entity_poly.entity_id
_entity_poly.type
_entity_poly.pdbx_seq_one_letter_code
_entity_poly.pdbx_strand_id
1 'polypeptide(L)'
;MFTQKRHTGKLAIAATSILSAVAAHAADVTAPKMTLTAYINGAGGEKVMAGKFDEALTEIKKARYLASDEYTAKITNQCVAYAATKLLPQAKSSCDEALRAAKADRMGALRYSSGASIQNGYLAIAYANRAVVQMMAKNPEAAKSDMARAKSLAPDAGFVSQNLLAMETSASKIAQINAVPAR
;
A
#
# COMPACT_ATOMS: atom_id res chain seq x y z
N MET A 1 77.42 45.34 -21.49
CA MET A 1 76.27 46.17 -21.02
C MET A 1 75.05 45.74 -21.79
N PHE A 2 74.28 44.81 -21.28
CA PHE A 2 73.10 44.26 -21.96
C PHE A 2 71.84 44.80 -21.30
N THR A 3 71.06 45.60 -22.05
CA THR A 3 69.79 46.16 -21.59
C THR A 3 68.67 45.20 -21.96
N GLN A 4 68.05 44.62 -20.94
CA GLN A 4 66.93 43.68 -21.12
C GLN A 4 65.59 44.44 -21.09
N LYS A 5 64.87 44.42 -22.26
CA LYS A 5 63.61 45.08 -22.46
C LYS A 5 62.51 44.17 -21.88
N ARG A 6 61.80 44.57 -20.82
CA ARG A 6 60.65 43.85 -20.24
C ARG A 6 59.43 44.19 -21.04
N HIS A 7 58.87 43.17 -21.69
CA HIS A 7 57.51 43.21 -22.28
C HIS A 7 56.52 42.83 -21.21
N THR A 8 55.69 43.78 -20.75
CA THR A 8 54.51 43.54 -19.94
C THR A 8 53.33 43.21 -20.82
N GLY A 9 53.13 41.91 -21.08
CA GLY A 9 51.88 41.41 -21.70
C GLY A 9 50.74 41.37 -20.70
N LYS A 10 49.70 42.17 -20.93
CA LYS A 10 48.46 42.08 -20.18
C LYS A 10 47.66 40.89 -20.72
N LEU A 11 47.60 39.81 -19.94
CA LEU A 11 46.68 38.70 -20.19
C LEU A 11 45.28 39.15 -19.74
N ALA A 12 44.38 39.34 -20.68
CA ALA A 12 42.94 39.46 -20.43
C ALA A 12 42.37 38.05 -20.23
N ILE A 13 42.02 37.71 -19.01
CA ILE A 13 41.31 36.47 -18.73
C ILE A 13 39.83 36.71 -18.98
N ALA A 14 39.31 36.22 -20.13
CA ALA A 14 37.90 36.17 -20.39
C ALA A 14 37.30 35.03 -19.54
N ALA A 15 36.58 35.39 -18.47
CA ALA A 15 35.81 34.43 -17.66
C ALA A 15 34.52 34.06 -18.46
N THR A 16 34.57 32.93 -19.12
CA THR A 16 33.37 32.35 -19.78
C THR A 16 32.59 31.60 -18.67
N SER A 17 31.54 32.23 -18.15
CA SER A 17 30.62 31.58 -17.22
C SER A 17 29.75 30.58 -18.01
N ILE A 18 30.10 29.30 -17.92
CA ILE A 18 29.25 28.20 -18.39
C ILE A 18 28.16 28.03 -17.35
N LEU A 19 26.98 28.59 -17.61
CA LEU A 19 25.77 28.27 -16.87
C LEU A 19 25.37 26.84 -17.27
N SER A 20 25.82 25.85 -16.50
CA SER A 20 25.31 24.48 -16.59
C SER A 20 23.87 24.48 -16.04
N ALA A 21 22.89 24.54 -16.93
CA ALA A 21 21.52 24.23 -16.58
C ALA A 21 21.46 22.74 -16.18
N VAL A 22 21.54 22.47 -14.90
CA VAL A 22 21.19 21.16 -14.35
C VAL A 22 19.67 21.03 -14.53
N ALA A 23 19.27 20.43 -15.65
CA ALA A 23 17.90 19.94 -15.78
C ALA A 23 17.72 18.89 -14.69
N ALA A 24 17.12 19.29 -13.57
CA ALA A 24 16.60 18.36 -12.58
C ALA A 24 15.58 17.47 -13.28
N HIS A 25 16.01 16.29 -13.73
CA HIS A 25 15.10 15.22 -14.03
C HIS A 25 14.44 14.87 -12.70
N ALA A 26 13.28 15.48 -12.42
CA ALA A 26 12.36 14.97 -11.44
C ALA A 26 12.00 13.57 -11.94
N ALA A 27 12.67 12.55 -11.40
CA ALA A 27 12.22 11.20 -11.55
C ALA A 27 10.75 11.22 -11.16
N ASP A 28 9.89 10.83 -12.07
CA ASP A 28 8.46 10.70 -11.83
C ASP A 28 8.32 9.56 -10.81
N VAL A 29 8.51 9.90 -9.54
CA VAL A 29 8.31 8.99 -8.43
C VAL A 29 6.81 8.73 -8.42
N THR A 30 6.40 7.68 -9.11
CA THR A 30 5.02 7.24 -9.11
C THR A 30 4.57 7.13 -7.66
N ALA A 31 3.53 7.89 -7.31
CA ALA A 31 3.01 7.90 -5.95
C ALA A 31 2.78 6.45 -5.48
N PRO A 32 3.18 6.12 -4.25
CA PRO A 32 3.01 4.78 -3.73
C PRO A 32 1.55 4.38 -3.82
N LYS A 33 1.31 3.17 -4.35
CA LYS A 33 -0.05 2.63 -4.47
C LYS A 33 -0.37 1.80 -3.23
N MET A 34 -1.60 1.91 -2.77
CA MET A 34 -2.09 1.00 -1.73
C MET A 34 -2.12 -0.44 -2.25
N THR A 35 -1.75 -1.37 -1.38
CA THR A 35 -1.67 -2.80 -1.69
C THR A 35 -2.69 -3.60 -0.89
N LEU A 36 -3.23 -4.64 -1.53
CA LEU A 36 -4.06 -5.66 -0.92
C LEU A 36 -3.20 -6.89 -0.63
N THR A 37 -3.41 -7.52 0.51
CA THR A 37 -2.65 -8.70 0.96
C THR A 37 -3.51 -9.95 0.89
N ALA A 38 -3.07 -10.99 0.18
CA ALA A 38 -3.73 -12.27 0.06
C ALA A 38 -2.93 -13.38 0.77
N TYR A 39 -3.59 -14.48 1.08
CA TYR A 39 -2.99 -15.69 1.62
C TYR A 39 -2.72 -16.68 0.50
N ILE A 40 -1.45 -16.88 0.15
CA ILE A 40 -1.06 -17.75 -0.97
C ILE A 40 -1.56 -19.20 -0.78
N ASN A 41 -1.49 -19.72 0.46
CA ASN A 41 -1.90 -21.07 0.80
C ASN A 41 -3.42 -21.22 1.05
N GLY A 42 -4.19 -20.13 0.99
CA GLY A 42 -5.65 -20.15 1.08
C GLY A 42 -6.29 -20.38 -0.28
N ALA A 43 -7.54 -20.83 -0.28
CA ALA A 43 -8.29 -21.06 -1.51
C ALA A 43 -8.22 -19.84 -2.45
N GLY A 44 -7.85 -20.06 -3.71
CA GLY A 44 -7.67 -19.05 -4.74
C GLY A 44 -6.44 -18.16 -4.56
N GLY A 45 -5.62 -18.35 -3.52
CA GLY A 45 -4.52 -17.45 -3.19
C GLY A 45 -3.45 -17.37 -4.26
N GLU A 46 -3.00 -18.48 -4.80
CA GLU A 46 -2.03 -18.50 -5.91
C GLU A 46 -2.55 -17.73 -7.14
N LYS A 47 -3.83 -17.88 -7.45
CA LYS A 47 -4.46 -17.18 -8.58
C LYS A 47 -4.60 -15.68 -8.32
N VAL A 48 -4.92 -15.27 -7.09
CA VAL A 48 -4.93 -13.86 -6.69
C VAL A 48 -3.53 -13.26 -6.87
N MET A 49 -2.48 -13.95 -6.39
CA MET A 49 -1.10 -13.50 -6.54
C MET A 49 -0.64 -13.44 -8.01
N ALA A 50 -1.18 -14.31 -8.86
CA ALA A 50 -0.94 -14.31 -10.30
C ALA A 50 -1.81 -13.29 -11.08
N GLY A 51 -2.67 -12.50 -10.40
CA GLY A 51 -3.58 -11.57 -11.05
C GLY A 51 -4.78 -12.21 -11.77
N LYS A 52 -5.03 -13.52 -11.57
CA LYS A 52 -6.09 -14.29 -12.20
C LYS A 52 -7.35 -14.29 -11.33
N PHE A 53 -7.95 -13.12 -11.15
CA PHE A 53 -8.99 -12.90 -10.14
C PHE A 53 -10.28 -13.68 -10.39
N ASP A 54 -10.72 -13.83 -11.64
CA ASP A 54 -11.94 -14.58 -11.97
C ASP A 54 -11.77 -16.09 -11.73
N GLU A 55 -10.57 -16.63 -12.04
CA GLU A 55 -10.20 -18.01 -11.72
C GLU A 55 -10.14 -18.21 -10.20
N ALA A 56 -9.57 -17.23 -9.47
CA ALA A 56 -9.53 -17.23 -8.01
C ALA A 56 -10.94 -17.28 -7.40
N LEU A 57 -11.85 -16.42 -7.85
CA LEU A 57 -13.24 -16.40 -7.38
C LEU A 57 -13.96 -17.71 -7.67
N THR A 58 -13.70 -18.34 -8.82
CA THR A 58 -14.25 -19.63 -9.18
C THR A 58 -13.76 -20.73 -8.25
N GLU A 59 -12.46 -20.76 -7.93
CA GLU A 59 -11.88 -21.71 -6.99
C GLU A 59 -12.39 -21.49 -5.57
N ILE A 60 -12.39 -20.24 -5.10
CA ILE A 60 -12.92 -19.84 -3.79
C ILE A 60 -14.36 -20.31 -3.58
N LYS A 61 -15.21 -20.16 -4.61
CA LYS A 61 -16.61 -20.58 -4.55
C LYS A 61 -16.77 -22.10 -4.36
N LYS A 62 -15.86 -22.88 -4.94
CA LYS A 62 -15.88 -24.36 -4.86
C LYS A 62 -15.21 -24.90 -3.60
N ALA A 63 -14.31 -24.12 -3.00
CA ALA A 63 -13.51 -24.57 -1.88
C ALA A 63 -14.36 -24.81 -0.63
N ARG A 64 -14.17 -25.99 -0.03
CA ARG A 64 -14.63 -26.30 1.32
C ARG A 64 -13.49 -25.97 2.30
N TYR A 65 -13.84 -25.70 3.54
CA TYR A 65 -12.88 -25.44 4.60
C TYR A 65 -13.20 -26.34 5.81
N LEU A 66 -12.15 -26.75 6.52
CA LEU A 66 -12.25 -27.62 7.66
C LEU A 66 -11.91 -26.89 8.97
N ALA A 67 -11.11 -25.82 8.88
CA ALA A 67 -10.67 -25.04 10.02
C ALA A 67 -11.07 -23.55 9.86
N SER A 68 -11.11 -22.83 10.96
CA SER A 68 -11.52 -21.42 10.97
C SER A 68 -10.50 -20.50 10.26
N ASP A 69 -9.21 -20.79 10.39
CA ASP A 69 -8.13 -20.06 9.72
C ASP A 69 -8.16 -20.26 8.19
N GLU A 70 -8.51 -21.47 7.72
CA GLU A 70 -8.76 -21.73 6.29
C GLU A 70 -9.93 -20.88 5.77
N TYR A 71 -10.99 -20.75 6.58
CA TYR A 71 -12.12 -19.89 6.24
C TYR A 71 -11.70 -18.42 6.16
N THR A 72 -10.95 -17.93 7.15
CA THR A 72 -10.45 -16.55 7.19
C THR A 72 -9.56 -16.25 5.97
N ALA A 73 -8.64 -17.16 5.62
CA ALA A 73 -7.80 -17.03 4.43
C ALA A 73 -8.64 -16.99 3.13
N LYS A 74 -9.61 -17.91 2.98
CA LYS A 74 -10.53 -17.97 1.85
C LYS A 74 -11.28 -16.65 1.65
N ILE A 75 -11.92 -16.13 2.70
CA ILE A 75 -12.72 -14.90 2.61
C ILE A 75 -11.83 -13.67 2.41
N THR A 76 -10.62 -13.65 2.97
CA THR A 76 -9.64 -12.60 2.69
C THR A 76 -9.25 -12.58 1.22
N ASN A 77 -8.94 -13.74 0.62
CA ASN A 77 -8.64 -13.84 -0.81
C ASN A 77 -9.82 -13.40 -1.69
N GLN A 78 -11.04 -13.69 -1.25
CA GLN A 78 -12.26 -13.24 -1.93
C GLN A 78 -12.40 -11.71 -1.88
N CYS A 79 -12.14 -11.08 -0.72
CA CYS A 79 -12.10 -9.62 -0.59
C CYS A 79 -11.09 -9.01 -1.56
N VAL A 80 -9.87 -9.55 -1.63
CA VAL A 80 -8.81 -9.08 -2.53
C VAL A 80 -9.22 -9.21 -4.00
N ALA A 81 -9.74 -10.37 -4.40
CA ALA A 81 -10.15 -10.61 -5.79
C ALA A 81 -11.28 -9.66 -6.23
N TYR A 82 -12.32 -9.46 -5.40
CA TYR A 82 -13.38 -8.50 -5.72
C TYR A 82 -12.87 -7.04 -5.75
N ALA A 83 -11.97 -6.66 -4.85
CA ALA A 83 -11.38 -5.33 -4.86
C ALA A 83 -10.55 -5.08 -6.12
N ALA A 84 -9.73 -6.05 -6.52
CA ALA A 84 -8.90 -5.98 -7.73
C ALA A 84 -9.73 -5.88 -9.01
N THR A 85 -10.89 -6.55 -9.06
CA THR A 85 -11.85 -6.46 -10.18
C THR A 85 -12.81 -5.27 -10.07
N LYS A 86 -12.62 -4.39 -9.06
CA LYS A 86 -13.45 -3.19 -8.81
C LYS A 86 -14.93 -3.49 -8.52
N LEU A 87 -15.25 -4.69 -8.12
CA LEU A 87 -16.58 -5.08 -7.66
C LEU A 87 -16.76 -4.63 -6.19
N LEU A 88 -16.84 -3.31 -5.99
CA LEU A 88 -16.77 -2.69 -4.67
C LEU A 88 -17.84 -3.15 -3.66
N PRO A 89 -19.12 -3.36 -4.02
CA PRO A 89 -20.10 -3.89 -3.07
C PRO A 89 -19.71 -5.28 -2.54
N GLN A 90 -19.26 -6.17 -3.43
CA GLN A 90 -18.83 -7.53 -3.09
C GLN A 90 -17.51 -7.49 -2.29
N ALA A 91 -16.56 -6.63 -2.69
CA ALA A 91 -15.32 -6.43 -1.95
C ALA A 91 -15.60 -5.96 -0.52
N LYS A 92 -16.47 -4.96 -0.34
CA LYS A 92 -16.84 -4.47 0.99
C LYS A 92 -17.44 -5.58 1.84
N SER A 93 -18.43 -6.33 1.32
CA SER A 93 -19.05 -7.44 2.04
C SER A 93 -18.05 -8.51 2.45
N SER A 94 -17.17 -8.92 1.52
CA SER A 94 -16.16 -9.96 1.79
C SER A 94 -15.08 -9.47 2.76
N CYS A 95 -14.64 -8.19 2.69
CA CYS A 95 -13.69 -7.64 3.65
C CYS A 95 -14.29 -7.51 5.06
N ASP A 96 -15.57 -7.12 5.17
CA ASP A 96 -16.27 -7.09 6.47
C ASP A 96 -16.40 -8.50 7.06
N GLU A 97 -16.63 -9.52 6.22
CA GLU A 97 -16.65 -10.92 6.62
C GLU A 97 -15.26 -11.42 7.05
N ALA A 98 -14.21 -11.11 6.26
CA ALA A 98 -12.83 -11.46 6.59
C ALA A 98 -12.42 -10.88 7.95
N LEU A 99 -12.81 -9.64 8.22
CA LEU A 99 -12.55 -9.02 9.52
C LEU A 99 -13.31 -9.70 10.67
N ARG A 100 -14.57 -10.12 10.45
CA ARG A 100 -15.33 -10.88 11.46
C ARG A 100 -14.69 -12.23 11.75
N ALA A 101 -14.28 -12.95 10.70
CA ALA A 101 -13.61 -14.24 10.82
C ALA A 101 -12.28 -14.10 11.57
N ALA A 102 -11.42 -13.16 11.18
CA ALA A 102 -10.14 -12.92 11.84
C ALA A 102 -10.30 -12.53 13.34
N LYS A 103 -11.34 -11.78 13.69
CA LYS A 103 -11.66 -11.49 15.10
C LYS A 103 -12.06 -12.73 15.86
N ALA A 104 -12.86 -13.62 15.28
CA ALA A 104 -13.27 -14.88 15.90
C ALA A 104 -12.08 -15.80 16.12
N ASP A 105 -11.17 -15.93 15.13
CA ASP A 105 -9.94 -16.73 15.25
C ASP A 105 -9.04 -16.19 16.35
N ARG A 106 -8.85 -14.87 16.44
CA ARG A 106 -8.07 -14.25 17.51
C ARG A 106 -8.65 -14.51 18.88
N MET A 107 -9.97 -14.43 19.03
CA MET A 107 -10.63 -14.73 20.31
C MET A 107 -10.48 -16.19 20.70
N GLY A 108 -10.53 -17.12 19.73
CA GLY A 108 -10.22 -18.53 19.95
C GLY A 108 -8.78 -18.74 20.43
N ALA A 109 -7.79 -18.16 19.73
CA ALA A 109 -6.38 -18.28 20.09
C ALA A 109 -6.06 -17.71 21.49
N LEU A 110 -6.67 -16.60 21.89
CA LEU A 110 -6.49 -16.02 23.22
C LEU A 110 -6.98 -16.94 24.33
N ARG A 111 -8.04 -17.72 24.11
CA ARG A 111 -8.57 -18.68 25.09
C ARG A 111 -7.59 -19.83 25.34
N TYR A 112 -6.79 -20.20 24.34
CA TYR A 112 -5.89 -21.35 24.44
C TYR A 112 -4.42 -20.95 24.58
N SER A 113 -4.13 -19.67 24.84
CA SER A 113 -2.77 -19.12 25.05
C SER A 113 -1.77 -19.43 23.93
N SER A 114 -2.25 -19.78 22.73
CA SER A 114 -1.42 -20.15 21.60
C SER A 114 -1.65 -19.22 20.39
N GLY A 115 -0.56 -18.71 19.82
CA GLY A 115 -0.61 -18.09 18.51
C GLY A 115 -1.17 -16.65 18.45
N ALA A 116 -1.32 -15.94 19.55
CA ALA A 116 -1.86 -14.57 19.56
C ALA A 116 -1.14 -13.61 18.60
N SER A 117 0.19 -13.77 18.42
CA SER A 117 0.98 -12.97 17.47
C SER A 117 0.58 -13.26 16.03
N ILE A 118 0.40 -14.53 15.66
CA ILE A 118 -0.04 -14.94 14.31
C ILE A 118 -1.43 -14.40 14.03
N GLN A 119 -2.34 -14.52 15.00
CA GLN A 119 -3.71 -14.03 14.87
C GLN A 119 -3.79 -12.50 14.81
N ASN A 120 -2.89 -11.79 15.47
CA ASN A 120 -2.75 -10.34 15.29
C ASN A 120 -2.34 -9.99 13.84
N GLY A 121 -1.47 -10.78 13.22
CA GLY A 121 -1.11 -10.64 11.81
C GLY A 121 -2.31 -10.80 10.88
N TYR A 122 -3.13 -11.84 11.08
CA TYR A 122 -4.35 -12.04 10.29
C TYR A 122 -5.35 -10.91 10.45
N LEU A 123 -5.56 -10.46 11.68
CA LEU A 123 -6.45 -9.35 11.95
C LEU A 123 -5.92 -8.02 11.37
N ALA A 124 -4.59 -7.79 11.40
CA ALA A 124 -3.98 -6.63 10.76
C ALA A 124 -4.19 -6.63 9.23
N ILE A 125 -4.03 -7.78 8.57
CA ILE A 125 -4.29 -7.94 7.13
C ILE A 125 -5.76 -7.62 6.82
N ALA A 126 -6.70 -8.14 7.60
CA ALA A 126 -8.13 -7.91 7.39
C ALA A 126 -8.48 -6.42 7.51
N TYR A 127 -7.95 -5.71 8.51
CA TYR A 127 -8.11 -4.26 8.64
C TYR A 127 -7.45 -3.51 7.48
N ALA A 128 -6.22 -3.85 7.11
CA ALA A 128 -5.51 -3.16 6.03
C ALA A 128 -6.23 -3.32 4.68
N ASN A 129 -6.68 -4.53 4.34
CA ASN A 129 -7.44 -4.77 3.12
C ASN A 129 -8.76 -4.00 3.11
N ARG A 130 -9.48 -3.97 4.25
CA ARG A 130 -10.71 -3.19 4.35
C ARG A 130 -10.43 -1.69 4.21
N ALA A 131 -9.33 -1.17 4.77
CA ALA A 131 -8.92 0.22 4.57
C ALA A 131 -8.70 0.56 3.09
N VAL A 132 -8.04 -0.33 2.33
CA VAL A 132 -7.88 -0.16 0.88
C VAL A 132 -9.24 -0.08 0.18
N VAL A 133 -10.17 -0.98 0.49
CA VAL A 133 -11.52 -0.98 -0.09
C VAL A 133 -12.30 0.29 0.31
N GLN A 134 -12.17 0.78 1.53
CA GLN A 134 -12.76 2.04 1.97
C GLN A 134 -12.20 3.26 1.18
N MET A 135 -10.88 3.28 0.92
CA MET A 135 -10.28 4.31 0.05
C MET A 135 -10.85 4.24 -1.37
N MET A 136 -10.96 3.03 -1.95
CA MET A 136 -11.57 2.84 -3.26
C MET A 136 -13.04 3.30 -3.29
N ALA A 137 -13.76 3.14 -2.19
CA ALA A 137 -15.14 3.59 -1.98
C ALA A 137 -15.26 5.09 -1.61
N LYS A 138 -14.16 5.85 -1.65
CA LYS A 138 -14.09 7.28 -1.29
C LYS A 138 -14.51 7.57 0.16
N ASN A 139 -14.19 6.65 1.08
CA ASN A 139 -14.43 6.81 2.51
C ASN A 139 -13.09 6.85 3.29
N PRO A 140 -12.33 7.97 3.21
CA PRO A 140 -10.99 8.07 3.77
C PRO A 140 -10.96 7.99 5.31
N GLU A 141 -12.00 8.47 6.00
CA GLU A 141 -12.02 8.45 7.46
C GLU A 141 -12.15 7.02 8.01
N ALA A 142 -13.01 6.20 7.40
CA ALA A 142 -13.09 4.79 7.75
C ALA A 142 -11.79 4.05 7.42
N ALA A 143 -11.15 4.38 6.29
CA ALA A 143 -9.86 3.81 5.91
C ALA A 143 -8.75 4.16 6.92
N LYS A 144 -8.67 5.40 7.38
CA LYS A 144 -7.71 5.83 8.41
C LYS A 144 -7.91 5.06 9.72
N SER A 145 -9.17 4.91 10.16
CA SER A 145 -9.50 4.16 11.37
C SER A 145 -9.04 2.71 11.27
N ASP A 146 -9.33 2.04 10.15
CA ASP A 146 -8.93 0.66 9.93
C ASP A 146 -7.40 0.52 9.84
N MET A 147 -6.72 1.44 9.15
CA MET A 147 -5.26 1.40 9.03
C MET A 147 -4.57 1.66 10.37
N ALA A 148 -5.11 2.52 11.23
CA ALA A 148 -4.62 2.71 12.59
C ALA A 148 -4.73 1.42 13.41
N ARG A 149 -5.82 0.65 13.25
CA ARG A 149 -5.98 -0.67 13.87
C ARG A 149 -4.97 -1.69 13.33
N ALA A 150 -4.76 -1.73 12.00
CA ALA A 150 -3.75 -2.60 11.40
C ALA A 150 -2.35 -2.29 11.97
N LYS A 151 -1.98 -1.00 12.07
CA LYS A 151 -0.69 -0.56 12.65
C LYS A 151 -0.54 -0.98 14.11
N SER A 152 -1.59 -0.87 14.92
CA SER A 152 -1.53 -1.26 16.33
C SER A 152 -1.33 -2.77 16.54
N LEU A 153 -1.75 -3.60 15.57
CA LEU A 153 -1.65 -5.06 15.62
C LEU A 153 -0.35 -5.60 15.03
N ALA A 154 0.18 -4.93 14.02
CA ALA A 154 1.38 -5.33 13.28
C ALA A 154 2.19 -4.09 12.85
N PRO A 155 2.83 -3.38 13.80
CA PRO A 155 3.49 -2.09 13.54
C PRO A 155 4.62 -2.19 12.51
N ASP A 156 5.33 -3.30 12.46
CA ASP A 156 6.49 -3.53 11.61
C ASP A 156 6.15 -4.23 10.28
N ALA A 157 4.86 -4.48 10.01
CA ALA A 157 4.46 -5.15 8.79
C ALA A 157 4.60 -4.22 7.58
N GLY A 158 5.35 -4.65 6.57
CA GLY A 158 5.64 -3.85 5.37
C GLY A 158 4.38 -3.37 4.64
N PHE A 159 3.33 -4.21 4.56
CA PHE A 159 2.06 -3.82 3.92
C PHE A 159 1.34 -2.70 4.67
N VAL A 160 1.49 -2.60 5.99
CA VAL A 160 0.92 -1.51 6.79
C VAL A 160 1.65 -0.20 6.49
N SER A 161 2.98 -0.22 6.57
CA SER A 161 3.81 0.97 6.31
C SER A 161 3.63 1.50 4.88
N GLN A 162 3.56 0.60 3.90
CA GLN A 162 3.34 0.95 2.50
C GLN A 162 1.96 1.60 2.29
N ASN A 163 0.91 1.04 2.88
CA ASN A 163 -0.44 1.58 2.76
C ASN A 163 -0.59 2.93 3.47
N LEU A 164 0.03 3.11 4.63
CA LEU A 164 0.06 4.41 5.33
C LEU A 164 0.72 5.49 4.45
N LEU A 165 1.89 5.20 3.90
CA LEU A 165 2.59 6.13 3.01
C LEU A 165 1.74 6.51 1.78
N ALA A 166 1.04 5.53 1.19
CA ALA A 166 0.14 5.77 0.06
C ALA A 166 -1.05 6.67 0.43
N MET A 167 -1.62 6.49 1.63
CA MET A 167 -2.72 7.33 2.13
C MET A 167 -2.27 8.77 2.38
N GLU A 168 -1.12 8.98 3.00
CA GLU A 168 -0.53 10.29 3.27
C GLU A 168 -0.23 11.05 1.98
N THR A 169 0.37 10.38 1.00
CA THR A 169 0.67 10.95 -0.31
C THR A 169 -0.60 11.38 -1.05
N SER A 170 -1.65 10.56 -0.98
CA SER A 170 -2.94 10.87 -1.60
C SER A 170 -3.60 12.09 -0.95
N ALA A 171 -3.57 12.18 0.38
CA ALA A 171 -4.11 13.31 1.12
C ALA A 171 -3.37 14.63 0.80
N SER A 172 -2.03 14.57 0.73
CA SER A 172 -1.20 15.72 0.39
C SER A 172 -1.48 16.26 -1.02
N LYS A 173 -1.68 15.38 -2.00
CA LYS A 173 -2.07 15.78 -3.37
C LYS A 173 -3.41 16.50 -3.41
N ILE A 174 -4.41 15.99 -2.68
CA ILE A 174 -5.74 16.62 -2.61
C ILE A 174 -5.65 18.00 -1.94
N ALA A 175 -4.89 18.14 -0.87
CA ALA A 175 -4.68 19.40 -0.18
C ALA A 175 -4.01 20.45 -1.09
N GLN A 176 -3.02 20.06 -1.89
CA GLN A 176 -2.35 20.94 -2.85
C GLN A 176 -3.29 21.44 -3.96
N ILE A 177 -4.16 20.57 -4.48
CA ILE A 177 -5.14 20.94 -5.52
C ILE A 177 -6.13 21.97 -4.96
N ASN A 178 -6.59 21.79 -3.71
CA ASN A 178 -7.56 22.68 -3.07
C ASN A 178 -6.94 24.02 -2.62
N ALA A 179 -5.62 24.10 -2.50
CA ALA A 179 -4.90 25.32 -2.12
C ALA A 179 -4.63 26.27 -3.30
N VAL A 180 -4.89 25.86 -4.54
CA VAL A 180 -4.73 26.74 -5.70
C VAL A 180 -5.93 27.71 -5.74
N PRO A 181 -5.73 29.04 -5.56
CA PRO A 181 -6.82 29.99 -5.62
C PRO A 181 -7.44 29.96 -7.03
N ALA A 182 -8.79 29.94 -7.08
CA ALA A 182 -9.52 30.12 -8.31
C ALA A 182 -9.14 31.50 -8.90
N ARG A 183 -8.58 31.51 -10.12
CA ARG A 183 -8.24 32.72 -10.88
C ARG A 183 -9.47 33.27 -11.56
#